data_fa231ef42f801425fc027e321cb3bccd
#
_entry.id   fa231ef42f801425fc027e321cb3bccd
#
_cell.length_a   1.000
_cell.length_b   1.000
_cell.length_c   1.000
_cell.angle_alpha   90.00
_cell.angle_beta   90.00
_cell.angle_gamma   90.00
#
_symmetry.space_group_name_H-M   'P 1'
#
loop_
_entity.id
_entity.type
_entity.pdbx_description
1 polymer ?
#
loop_
_entity_poly.entity_id
_entity_poly.type
_entity_poly.pdbx_seq_one_letter_code
_entity_poly.pdbx_strand_id
1 'polypeptide(L)'
;MIVSGGENIYPAEVENALMSHPEILDAAVIGVPDEKWGESVKGFVVLQPDSSLDETEIISYTRTQIAGYKCPKTINLIEALPRNPSGKILRRELREPFWEGKDRMVSGN
;
A
#
# COMPACT_ATOMS: atom_id res chain seq x y z
N MET A 1 8.20 7.44 2.13
CA MET A 1 7.12 8.44 1.94
C MET A 1 6.65 8.41 0.49
N ILE A 2 5.36 8.53 0.31
CA ILE A 2 4.75 8.54 -1.02
C ILE A 2 4.36 9.98 -1.34
N VAL A 3 4.68 10.46 -2.54
CA VAL A 3 4.28 11.81 -2.96
C VAL A 3 3.28 11.66 -4.10
N SER A 4 2.03 12.00 -3.82
CA SER A 4 0.95 11.87 -4.79
C SER A 4 0.26 13.23 -4.95
N GLY A 5 0.29 13.78 -6.16
CA GLY A 5 -0.31 15.08 -6.43
C GLY A 5 0.24 16.20 -5.57
N GLY A 6 1.51 16.11 -5.17
CA GLY A 6 2.13 17.09 -4.30
C GLY A 6 1.89 16.88 -2.82
N GLU A 7 1.08 15.88 -2.45
CA GLU A 7 0.81 15.59 -1.05
C GLU A 7 1.70 14.47 -0.53
N ASN A 8 2.20 14.64 0.67
CA ASN A 8 3.03 13.61 1.31
C ASN A 8 2.17 12.61 2.05
N ILE A 9 2.38 11.34 1.73
CA ILE A 9 1.61 10.26 2.34
C ILE A 9 2.60 9.28 2.97
N TYR A 10 2.40 8.98 4.25
CA TYR A 10 3.31 8.10 4.97
C TYR A 10 2.73 6.69 5.02
N PRO A 11 3.46 5.69 4.49
CA PRO A 11 2.96 4.31 4.46
C PRO A 11 2.48 3.79 5.80
N ALA A 12 3.16 4.14 6.88
CA ALA A 12 2.78 3.66 8.21
C ALA A 12 1.37 4.09 8.61
N GLU A 13 0.99 5.31 8.27
CA GLU A 13 -0.34 5.81 8.59
C GLU A 13 -1.41 5.00 7.87
N VAL A 14 -1.18 4.72 6.60
CA VAL A 14 -2.13 3.97 5.78
C VAL A 14 -2.18 2.52 6.22
N GLU A 15 -1.01 1.94 6.53
CA GLU A 15 -0.93 0.56 7.01
C GLU A 15 -1.70 0.40 8.32
N ASN A 16 -1.54 1.35 9.23
CA ASN A 16 -2.26 1.30 10.50
C ASN A 16 -3.77 1.38 10.29
N ALA A 17 -4.21 2.21 9.36
CA ALA A 17 -5.63 2.32 9.05
C ALA A 17 -6.17 1.00 8.50
N LEU A 18 -5.42 0.38 7.59
CA LEU A 18 -5.82 -0.92 7.04
C LEU A 18 -5.90 -1.97 8.13
N MET A 19 -4.86 -2.04 8.96
CA MET A 19 -4.78 -3.08 9.99
C MET A 19 -5.74 -2.86 11.15
N SER A 20 -6.42 -1.73 11.21
CA SER A 20 -7.45 -1.52 12.21
C SER A 20 -8.70 -2.34 11.90
N HIS A 21 -8.82 -2.87 10.69
CA HIS A 21 -9.94 -3.73 10.35
C HIS A 21 -9.71 -5.14 10.94
N PRO A 22 -10.70 -5.69 11.66
CA PRO A 22 -10.50 -6.98 12.34
C PRO A 22 -10.26 -8.15 11.39
N GLU A 23 -10.64 -8.05 10.13
CA GLU A 23 -10.42 -9.12 9.16
C GLU A 23 -9.12 -9.01 8.40
N ILE A 24 -8.35 -7.95 8.62
CA ILE A 24 -7.05 -7.77 7.98
C ILE A 24 -5.96 -8.21 8.95
N LEU A 25 -5.22 -9.24 8.54
CA LEU A 25 -4.15 -9.79 9.36
C LEU A 25 -2.87 -8.96 9.26
N ASP A 26 -2.55 -8.49 8.05
CA ASP A 26 -1.32 -7.74 7.83
C ASP A 26 -1.50 -6.84 6.62
N ALA A 27 -0.70 -5.79 6.52
CA ALA A 27 -0.80 -4.85 5.40
C ALA A 27 0.53 -4.16 5.17
N ALA A 28 0.80 -3.84 3.90
CA ALA A 28 1.94 -3.02 3.52
C ALA A 28 1.48 -2.05 2.43
N VAL A 29 2.05 -0.86 2.44
CA VAL A 29 1.67 0.20 1.52
C VAL A 29 2.89 0.74 0.80
N ILE A 30 2.78 0.88 -0.51
CA ILE A 30 3.87 1.43 -1.34
C ILE A 30 3.31 2.49 -2.27
N GLY A 31 4.22 3.27 -2.86
CA GLY A 31 3.87 4.16 -3.96
C GLY A 31 4.19 3.45 -5.27
N VAL A 32 3.29 3.57 -6.24
CA VAL A 32 3.52 3.04 -7.58
C VAL A 32 3.45 4.18 -8.57
N PRO A 33 4.10 4.06 -9.75
CA PRO A 33 4.09 5.12 -10.75
C PRO A 33 2.66 5.46 -11.18
N ASP A 34 2.40 6.76 -11.35
CA ASP A 34 1.09 7.23 -11.78
C ASP A 34 1.32 8.43 -12.70
N GLU A 35 0.81 8.37 -13.91
CA GLU A 35 1.04 9.41 -14.89
C GLU A 35 0.43 10.75 -14.48
N LYS A 36 -0.68 10.71 -13.77
CA LYS A 36 -1.38 11.92 -13.37
C LYS A 36 -0.82 12.53 -12.10
N TRP A 37 -0.50 11.68 -11.11
CA TRP A 37 -0.16 12.14 -9.76
C TRP A 37 1.31 11.98 -9.40
N GLY A 38 2.12 11.40 -10.28
CA GLY A 38 3.50 11.04 -9.98
C GLY A 38 3.58 9.69 -9.32
N GLU A 39 2.94 9.56 -8.17
CA GLU A 39 2.78 8.28 -7.49
C GLU A 39 1.34 8.14 -7.04
N SER A 40 0.88 6.91 -6.92
CA SER A 40 -0.39 6.63 -6.27
C SER A 40 -0.16 5.58 -5.20
N VAL A 41 -1.08 5.55 -4.24
CA VAL A 41 -0.98 4.66 -3.08
C VAL A 41 -1.50 3.29 -3.46
N LYS A 42 -0.69 2.25 -3.19
CA LYS A 42 -1.10 0.86 -3.42
C LYS A 42 -0.93 0.06 -2.15
N GLY A 43 -1.95 -0.70 -1.80
CA GLY A 43 -1.91 -1.55 -0.61
C GLY A 43 -1.75 -3.02 -0.97
N PHE A 44 -1.05 -3.74 -0.11
CA PHE A 44 -0.97 -5.19 -0.15
C PHE A 44 -1.56 -5.68 1.17
N VAL A 45 -2.57 -6.53 1.09
CA VAL A 45 -3.32 -6.93 2.29
C VAL A 45 -3.35 -8.45 2.42
N VAL A 46 -3.07 -8.91 3.62
CA VAL A 46 -3.22 -10.30 4.00
C VAL A 46 -4.46 -10.40 4.86
N LEU A 47 -5.45 -11.17 4.43
CA LEU A 47 -6.70 -11.31 5.16
C LEU A 47 -6.63 -12.44 6.18
N GLN A 48 -7.47 -12.36 7.19
CA GLN A 48 -7.67 -13.49 8.11
C GLN A 48 -8.23 -14.67 7.29
N PRO A 49 -7.96 -15.91 7.70
CA PRO A 49 -8.31 -17.09 6.90
C PRO A 49 -9.76 -17.18 6.44
N ASP A 50 -10.69 -16.70 7.24
CA ASP A 50 -12.11 -16.82 6.89
C ASP A 50 -12.70 -15.57 6.26
N SER A 51 -11.86 -14.57 5.97
CA SER A 51 -12.36 -13.32 5.43
C SER A 51 -12.62 -13.41 3.93
N SER A 52 -13.66 -12.72 3.50
CA SER A 52 -13.99 -12.60 2.08
C SER A 52 -14.01 -11.15 1.63
N LEU A 53 -13.33 -10.27 2.36
CA LEU A 53 -13.25 -8.86 1.96
C LEU A 53 -12.65 -8.72 0.56
N ASP A 54 -13.21 -7.81 -0.22
CA ASP A 54 -12.64 -7.51 -1.53
C ASP A 54 -11.98 -6.13 -1.53
N GLU A 55 -11.35 -5.79 -2.65
CA GLU A 55 -10.63 -4.53 -2.80
C GLU A 55 -11.53 -3.32 -2.50
N THR A 56 -12.73 -3.32 -3.06
CA THR A 56 -13.65 -2.20 -2.88
C THR A 56 -14.03 -2.00 -1.43
N GLU A 57 -14.31 -3.08 -0.74
CA GLU A 57 -14.68 -3.01 0.68
C GLU A 57 -13.53 -2.50 1.53
N ILE A 58 -12.32 -2.93 1.23
CA ILE A 58 -11.13 -2.50 1.96
C ILE A 58 -10.88 -1.02 1.77
N ILE A 59 -10.97 -0.54 0.52
CA ILE A 59 -10.77 0.87 0.23
C ILE A 59 -11.84 1.71 0.91
N SER A 60 -13.10 1.27 0.85
CA SER A 60 -14.18 1.98 1.50
C SER A 60 -13.98 2.09 3.01
N TYR A 61 -13.53 1.00 3.62
CA TYR A 61 -13.25 1.02 5.04
C TYR A 61 -12.14 2.03 5.36
N THR A 62 -11.07 2.03 4.56
CA THR A 62 -9.94 2.91 4.80
C THR A 62 -10.37 4.38 4.75
N ARG A 63 -11.33 4.70 3.89
CA ARG A 63 -11.85 6.06 3.79
C ARG A 63 -12.55 6.54 5.05
N THR A 64 -12.99 5.61 5.90
CA THR A 64 -13.59 6.00 7.19
C THR A 64 -12.54 6.28 8.24
N GLN A 65 -11.28 5.93 7.99
CA GLN A 65 -10.21 6.01 8.97
C GLN A 65 -9.24 7.16 8.72
N ILE A 66 -8.97 7.49 7.46
CA ILE A 66 -8.02 8.53 7.10
C ILE A 66 -8.54 9.33 5.92
N ALA A 67 -7.86 10.46 5.64
CA ALA A 67 -8.27 11.34 4.56
C ALA A 67 -8.27 10.61 3.22
N GLY A 68 -9.25 10.95 2.38
CA GLY A 68 -9.44 10.25 1.11
C GLY A 68 -8.21 10.22 0.21
N TYR A 69 -7.45 11.32 0.14
CA TYR A 69 -6.28 11.35 -0.73
C TYR A 69 -5.16 10.41 -0.27
N LYS A 70 -5.20 9.97 0.98
CA LYS A 70 -4.21 9.03 1.53
C LYS A 70 -4.59 7.58 1.31
N CYS A 71 -5.83 7.32 0.96
CA CYS A 71 -6.30 5.95 0.81
C CYS A 71 -5.71 5.27 -0.42
N PRO A 72 -5.48 3.95 -0.34
CA PRO A 72 -5.00 3.22 -1.51
C PRO A 72 -5.99 3.33 -2.66
N LYS A 73 -5.45 3.46 -3.87
CA LYS A 73 -6.28 3.43 -5.07
C LYS A 73 -6.50 2.01 -5.54
N THR A 74 -5.55 1.13 -5.23
CA THR A 74 -5.65 -0.29 -5.57
C THR A 74 -5.15 -1.13 -4.40
N ILE A 75 -5.67 -2.34 -4.30
CA ILE A 75 -5.30 -3.30 -3.26
C ILE A 75 -5.02 -4.64 -3.92
N ASN A 76 -3.87 -5.24 -3.58
CA ASN A 76 -3.60 -6.62 -3.96
C ASN A 76 -3.77 -7.47 -2.71
N LEU A 77 -4.58 -8.53 -2.83
CA LEU A 77 -4.74 -9.50 -1.75
C LEU A 77 -3.67 -10.56 -1.94
N ILE A 78 -2.86 -10.78 -0.91
CA ILE A 78 -1.76 -11.73 -0.98
C ILE A 78 -1.76 -12.62 0.26
N GLU A 79 -1.03 -13.73 0.20
CA GLU A 79 -1.01 -14.68 1.31
C GLU A 79 -0.04 -14.31 2.42
N ALA A 80 1.03 -13.62 2.07
CA ALA A 80 2.03 -13.21 3.04
C ALA A 80 2.84 -12.03 2.50
N LEU A 81 3.33 -11.20 3.40
CA LEU A 81 4.20 -10.09 3.03
C LEU A 81 5.66 -10.52 3.11
N PRO A 82 6.52 -10.04 2.19
CA PRO A 82 7.94 -10.30 2.30
C PRO A 82 8.51 -9.58 3.51
N ARG A 83 9.20 -10.31 4.38
CA ARG A 83 9.82 -9.76 5.57
C ARG A 83 11.24 -10.28 5.71
N ASN A 84 12.09 -9.46 6.31
CA ASN A 84 13.44 -9.93 6.60
C ASN A 84 13.42 -10.73 7.92
N PRO A 85 14.53 -11.36 8.31
CA PRO A 85 14.55 -12.16 9.55
C PRO A 85 14.15 -11.40 10.81
N SER A 86 14.31 -10.09 10.83
CA SER A 86 13.91 -9.30 12.01
C SER A 86 12.43 -8.92 11.99
N GLY A 87 11.69 -9.34 10.96
CA GLY A 87 10.27 -9.07 10.86
C GLY A 87 9.89 -7.79 10.14
N LYS A 88 10.87 -7.06 9.63
CA LYS A 88 10.61 -5.81 8.92
C LYS A 88 10.11 -6.08 7.51
N ILE A 89 9.06 -5.36 7.11
CA ILE A 89 8.51 -5.49 5.75
C ILE A 89 9.52 -5.02 4.72
N LEU A 90 9.71 -5.84 3.68
CA LEU A 90 10.60 -5.51 2.58
C LEU A 90 9.84 -4.82 1.47
N ARG A 91 9.50 -3.55 1.69
CA ARG A 91 8.71 -2.78 0.73
C ARG A 91 9.38 -2.67 -0.63
N ARG A 92 10.71 -2.69 -0.65
CA ARG A 92 11.45 -2.64 -1.89
C ARG A 92 11.08 -3.78 -2.82
N GLU A 93 10.92 -4.99 -2.28
CA GLU A 93 10.53 -6.14 -3.09
C GLU A 93 9.12 -5.97 -3.66
N LEU A 94 8.24 -5.35 -2.91
CA LEU A 94 6.89 -5.08 -3.39
C LEU A 94 6.89 -4.02 -4.48
N ARG A 95 7.81 -3.06 -4.40
CA ARG A 95 7.88 -1.94 -5.35
C ARG A 95 8.50 -2.31 -6.68
N GLU A 96 9.49 -3.19 -6.70
CA GLU A 96 10.28 -3.45 -7.89
C GLU A 96 9.47 -3.73 -9.17
N PRO A 97 8.45 -4.59 -9.13
CA PRO A 97 7.70 -4.87 -10.36
C PRO A 97 7.03 -3.65 -10.97
N PHE A 98 6.68 -2.67 -10.15
CA PHE A 98 5.95 -1.48 -10.61
C PHE A 98 6.87 -0.37 -11.08
N TRP A 99 8.11 -0.36 -10.60
CA TRP A 99 9.06 0.70 -10.94
C TRP A 99 10.08 0.27 -11.98
N GLU A 100 10.06 -0.98 -12.37
CA GLU A 100 10.99 -1.50 -13.35
C GLU A 100 10.87 -0.73 -14.66
N GLY A 101 12.00 -0.25 -15.17
CA GLY A 101 12.01 0.51 -16.40
C GLY A 101 11.58 1.96 -16.27
N LYS A 102 11.34 2.45 -15.06
CA LYS A 102 10.95 3.84 -14.84
C LYS A 102 12.16 4.68 -14.48
N ASP A 103 12.36 5.76 -15.22
CA ASP A 103 13.48 6.66 -14.99
C ASP A 103 13.50 7.24 -13.60
N ARG A 104 12.33 7.54 -13.08
CA ARG A 104 12.21 8.14 -11.79
C ARG A 104 12.78 7.27 -10.69
N MET A 105 12.62 5.98 -10.84
CA MET A 105 13.19 5.04 -9.89
C MET A 105 14.70 5.11 -9.90
N VAL A 106 15.27 5.32 -11.05
CA VAL A 106 16.72 5.43 -11.20
C VAL A 106 17.21 6.77 -10.69
N SER A 107 16.56 7.84 -11.10
CA SER A 107 17.00 9.18 -10.77
C SER A 107 16.56 9.66 -9.40
N GLY A 108 15.48 9.14 -8.91
CA GLY A 108 14.96 9.51 -7.61
C GLY A 108 15.54 8.73 -6.46
N ASN A 109 16.50 7.96 -6.74
CA ASN A 109 17.06 7.01 -5.78
C ASN A 109 18.18 7.55 -5.00
#